data_af8ca189fc9f914a59b18e6cf379b6cd
#
_entry.id   af8ca189fc9f914a59b18e6cf379b6cd
#
_cell.length_a   1.000
_cell.length_b   1.000
_cell.length_c   1.000
_cell.angle_alpha   90.00
_cell.angle_beta   90.00
_cell.angle_gamma   90.00
#
_symmetry.space_group_name_H-M   'P 1'
#
loop_
_entity.id
_entity.type
_entity.pdbx_description
1 polymer ?
#
loop_
_entity_poly.entity_id
_entity_poly.type
_entity_poly.pdbx_seq_one_letter_code
_entity_poly.pdbx_strand_id
1 'polypeptide(L)'
;YAIHLELAAFYQRCLAQTSGAAGARAYLESRKLAAETVARFGIGYAPLDRGATLAWAAKRNFTAEQLVAAGVLTPPNDPSRPEDYYDRFRGRLMFPIADTQGRIVAFSGRILDPKAHPAKYVNSPETPIFRKGKILYALDKARGAIVKHPRREAVICEGQIDVIRCHAAGLTTAVASQGTAFTRDHVDLLKHHADSAVLFFDGDAAGRKAAIRTGALFLEAGIPVRVAVLPPGEDPDSLIRDRGADAAHALIDAAESLTAFQIRAMREGEERPDDVDAVNRVCRAVLETLASCSNAVLRSHLLQEASARLRLPESALTEDLEALRARQAEAAARAASYGKPGSAPAPRQAPAPRSGSDGEPPPRDAFSGEETSDEEASDPAAIPGTPAEAAPESATPADLALAELLFHHEDDLAVADLLRTYLPEALVRHPHAHTVFCAWRAAANTGADVLADLYAAADPALKAFLDPVILRRPRVNHSDELSPIDAARDVVARLWIDALRAERTAIGDDPPDEASRLRRLILTRHIKVLQQATIEAERLSSLYLKKSVTSWELREPVIREEQTRMALS
;
A
#
# COMPACT_ATOMS: atom_id res chain seq x y z
N TYR A 1 -8.69 2.97 28.26
CA TYR A 1 -8.80 1.54 28.61
C TYR A 1 -10.19 1.20 29.17
N ALA A 2 -10.73 1.96 30.13
CA ALA A 2 -12.05 1.69 30.75
C ALA A 2 -13.16 1.55 29.70
N ILE A 3 -13.25 2.50 28.75
CA ILE A 3 -14.21 2.45 27.64
C ILE A 3 -14.11 1.13 26.88
N HIS A 4 -12.91 0.72 26.48
CA HIS A 4 -12.72 -0.51 25.70
C HIS A 4 -13.12 -1.76 26.50
N LEU A 5 -12.74 -1.84 27.76
CA LEU A 5 -13.09 -2.98 28.64
C LEU A 5 -14.61 -3.10 28.80
N GLU A 6 -15.28 -2.01 29.15
CA GLU A 6 -16.72 -2.02 29.38
C GLU A 6 -17.53 -2.17 28.09
N LEU A 7 -17.02 -1.61 26.96
CA LEU A 7 -17.64 -1.76 25.65
C LEU A 7 -17.53 -3.20 25.13
N ALA A 8 -16.39 -3.86 25.36
CA ALA A 8 -16.25 -5.28 25.05
C ALA A 8 -17.27 -6.12 25.81
N ALA A 9 -17.45 -5.86 27.10
CA ALA A 9 -18.48 -6.53 27.89
C ALA A 9 -19.90 -6.21 27.40
N PHE A 10 -20.16 -5.00 26.91
CA PHE A 10 -21.42 -4.63 26.28
C PHE A 10 -21.65 -5.44 24.99
N TYR A 11 -20.67 -5.51 24.09
CA TYR A 11 -20.79 -6.28 22.84
C TYR A 11 -20.97 -7.78 23.10
N GLN A 12 -20.32 -8.34 24.13
CA GLN A 12 -20.54 -9.75 24.52
C GLN A 12 -21.97 -9.99 24.98
N ARG A 13 -22.55 -9.10 25.81
CA ARG A 13 -23.97 -9.18 26.21
C ARG A 13 -24.89 -9.04 25.01
N CYS A 14 -24.61 -8.15 24.06
CA CYS A 14 -25.38 -8.02 22.83
C CYS A 14 -25.36 -9.31 22.02
N LEU A 15 -24.20 -9.95 21.87
CA LEU A 15 -24.08 -11.24 21.18
C LEU A 15 -24.94 -12.31 21.84
N ALA A 16 -24.94 -12.39 23.17
CA ALA A 16 -25.65 -13.42 23.91
C ALA A 16 -27.17 -13.20 23.96
N GLN A 17 -27.63 -11.95 24.10
CA GLN A 17 -29.00 -11.68 24.54
C GLN A 17 -29.88 -10.99 23.50
N THR A 18 -29.32 -10.28 22.50
CA THR A 18 -30.15 -9.53 21.56
C THR A 18 -30.64 -10.37 20.39
N SER A 19 -31.88 -10.14 19.96
CA SER A 19 -32.44 -10.80 18.76
C SER A 19 -31.68 -10.39 17.49
N GLY A 20 -31.23 -9.12 17.39
CA GLY A 20 -30.43 -8.63 16.28
C GLY A 20 -29.09 -9.35 16.09
N ALA A 21 -28.58 -10.06 17.10
CA ALA A 21 -27.36 -10.85 17.02
C ALA A 21 -27.57 -12.28 16.48
N ALA A 22 -28.79 -12.66 16.08
CA ALA A 22 -29.06 -14.02 15.58
C ALA A 22 -28.15 -14.42 14.41
N GLY A 23 -27.93 -13.52 13.44
CA GLY A 23 -27.00 -13.74 12.34
C GLY A 23 -25.53 -13.91 12.79
N ALA A 24 -25.13 -13.19 13.83
CA ALA A 24 -23.78 -13.33 14.41
C ALA A 24 -23.59 -14.69 15.08
N ARG A 25 -24.58 -15.15 15.83
CA ARG A 25 -24.56 -16.49 16.46
C ARG A 25 -24.56 -17.60 15.39
N ALA A 26 -25.44 -17.51 14.39
CA ALA A 26 -25.47 -18.46 13.27
C ALA A 26 -24.12 -18.50 12.51
N TYR A 27 -23.48 -17.36 12.32
CA TYR A 27 -22.15 -17.31 11.74
C TYR A 27 -21.09 -18.05 12.58
N LEU A 28 -21.05 -17.81 13.90
CA LEU A 28 -20.11 -18.51 14.80
C LEU A 28 -20.35 -20.01 14.82
N GLU A 29 -21.62 -20.43 14.80
CA GLU A 29 -22.03 -21.82 14.70
C GLU A 29 -21.59 -22.44 13.36
N SER A 30 -21.84 -21.78 12.23
CA SER A 30 -21.37 -22.23 10.90
C SER A 30 -19.85 -22.38 10.83
N ARG A 31 -19.13 -21.57 11.59
CA ARG A 31 -17.67 -21.69 11.76
C ARG A 31 -17.29 -22.74 12.81
N LYS A 32 -18.22 -23.45 13.44
CA LYS A 32 -17.96 -24.45 14.49
C LYS A 32 -17.05 -23.92 15.61
N LEU A 33 -17.24 -22.65 16.02
CA LEU A 33 -16.50 -22.06 17.14
C LEU A 33 -17.26 -22.34 18.44
N ALA A 34 -16.63 -23.09 19.35
CA ALA A 34 -17.21 -23.42 20.64
C ALA A 34 -17.44 -22.16 21.49
N ALA A 35 -18.50 -22.19 22.31
CA ALA A 35 -18.86 -21.08 23.20
C ALA A 35 -17.71 -20.68 24.15
N GLU A 36 -16.91 -21.62 24.58
CA GLU A 36 -15.71 -21.39 25.39
C GLU A 36 -14.66 -20.57 24.63
N THR A 37 -14.42 -20.88 23.34
CA THR A 37 -13.52 -20.11 22.48
C THR A 37 -14.05 -18.70 22.26
N VAL A 38 -15.34 -18.54 22.00
CA VAL A 38 -16.01 -17.24 21.85
C VAL A 38 -15.82 -16.39 23.11
N ALA A 39 -16.01 -16.98 24.29
CA ALA A 39 -15.83 -16.30 25.58
C ALA A 39 -14.36 -15.97 25.83
N ARG A 40 -13.43 -16.89 25.58
CA ARG A 40 -11.98 -16.71 25.76
C ARG A 40 -11.41 -15.54 24.94
N PHE A 41 -11.91 -15.37 23.72
CA PHE A 41 -11.51 -14.27 22.85
C PHE A 41 -12.36 -13.01 23.01
N GLY A 42 -13.37 -13.04 23.87
CA GLY A 42 -14.22 -11.88 24.14
C GLY A 42 -15.05 -11.45 22.95
N ILE A 43 -15.38 -12.38 22.04
CA ILE A 43 -16.13 -12.08 20.81
C ILE A 43 -17.50 -11.54 21.18
N GLY A 44 -17.93 -10.45 20.52
CA GLY A 44 -19.18 -9.77 20.77
C GLY A 44 -19.93 -9.40 19.49
N TYR A 45 -21.00 -8.64 19.64
CA TYR A 45 -21.77 -8.11 18.53
C TYR A 45 -22.11 -6.64 18.77
N ALA A 46 -21.75 -5.79 17.81
CA ALA A 46 -22.16 -4.39 17.80
C ALA A 46 -23.56 -4.29 17.18
N PRO A 47 -24.56 -3.71 17.91
CA PRO A 47 -25.92 -3.56 17.40
C PRO A 47 -25.98 -2.80 16.07
N LEU A 48 -27.01 -3.07 15.27
CA LEU A 48 -27.26 -2.36 14.01
C LEU A 48 -27.78 -0.94 14.26
N ASP A 49 -28.40 -0.71 15.43
CA ASP A 49 -29.03 0.56 15.78
C ASP A 49 -28.03 1.70 15.82
N ARG A 50 -28.37 2.80 15.15
CA ARG A 50 -27.57 4.03 15.15
C ARG A 50 -27.57 4.64 16.56
N GLY A 51 -26.40 4.94 17.09
CA GLY A 51 -26.27 5.53 18.41
C GLY A 51 -26.35 4.56 19.60
N ALA A 52 -26.32 3.23 19.35
CA ALA A 52 -26.31 2.23 20.43
C ALA A 52 -25.11 2.42 21.36
N THR A 53 -23.94 2.75 20.83
CA THR A 53 -22.73 3.02 21.60
C THR A 53 -22.85 4.32 22.39
N LEU A 54 -23.44 5.38 21.83
CA LEU A 54 -23.72 6.63 22.54
C LEU A 54 -24.70 6.41 23.69
N ALA A 55 -25.83 5.70 23.47
CA ALA A 55 -26.81 5.40 24.49
C ALA A 55 -26.23 4.53 25.63
N TRP A 56 -25.33 3.61 25.28
CA TRP A 56 -24.57 2.83 26.26
C TRP A 56 -23.62 3.71 27.07
N ALA A 57 -22.89 4.62 26.41
CA ALA A 57 -21.90 5.50 27.03
C ALA A 57 -22.55 6.51 27.99
N ALA A 58 -23.70 7.11 27.63
CA ALA A 58 -24.44 8.02 28.45
C ALA A 58 -24.82 7.44 29.82
N LYS A 59 -25.16 6.12 29.86
CA LYS A 59 -25.45 5.41 31.12
C LYS A 59 -24.21 5.18 32.00
N ARG A 60 -23.00 5.50 31.51
CA ARG A 60 -21.71 5.29 32.18
C ARG A 60 -20.89 6.57 32.32
N ASN A 61 -21.50 7.70 32.02
CA ASN A 61 -20.86 9.02 32.07
C ASN A 61 -19.62 9.16 31.19
N PHE A 62 -19.58 8.43 30.04
CA PHE A 62 -18.57 8.64 29.00
C PHE A 62 -19.09 9.66 27.99
N THR A 63 -18.23 10.62 27.60
CA THR A 63 -18.58 11.65 26.62
C THR A 63 -18.33 11.17 25.18
N ALA A 64 -18.96 11.84 24.19
CA ALA A 64 -18.76 11.55 22.79
C ALA A 64 -17.29 11.72 22.35
N GLU A 65 -16.62 12.77 22.86
CA GLU A 65 -15.20 13.05 22.59
C GLU A 65 -14.30 11.91 23.10
N GLN A 66 -14.62 11.36 24.27
CA GLN A 66 -13.89 10.20 24.81
C GLN A 66 -14.08 8.95 23.93
N LEU A 67 -15.29 8.75 23.38
CA LEU A 67 -15.56 7.64 22.47
C LEU A 67 -14.86 7.82 21.12
N VAL A 68 -14.76 9.05 20.61
CA VAL A 68 -13.98 9.38 19.42
C VAL A 68 -12.50 9.12 19.68
N ALA A 69 -11.96 9.60 20.80
CA ALA A 69 -10.56 9.35 21.18
C ALA A 69 -10.26 7.85 21.37
N ALA A 70 -11.26 7.07 21.81
CA ALA A 70 -11.18 5.61 21.89
C ALA A 70 -11.33 4.91 20.52
N GLY A 71 -11.65 5.64 19.45
CA GLY A 71 -11.80 5.08 18.11
C GLY A 71 -13.01 4.19 17.90
N VAL A 72 -14.07 4.36 18.72
CA VAL A 72 -15.31 3.57 18.66
C VAL A 72 -16.51 4.37 18.15
N LEU A 73 -16.36 5.69 18.09
CA LEU A 73 -17.33 6.63 17.52
C LEU A 73 -16.65 7.46 16.44
N THR A 74 -17.39 7.81 15.41
CA THR A 74 -16.93 8.72 14.35
C THR A 74 -17.61 10.09 14.56
N PRO A 75 -16.83 11.18 14.56
CA PRO A 75 -17.39 12.52 14.71
C PRO A 75 -18.22 12.91 13.49
N PRO A 76 -19.16 13.87 13.63
CA PRO A 76 -19.90 14.40 12.49
C PRO A 76 -18.96 15.11 11.51
N ASN A 77 -19.31 15.04 10.22
CA ASN A 77 -18.57 15.78 9.19
C ASN A 77 -18.72 17.29 9.36
N ASP A 78 -19.87 17.73 9.90
CA ASP A 78 -20.16 19.13 10.24
C ASP A 78 -20.14 19.29 11.76
N PRO A 79 -19.16 20.02 12.33
CA PRO A 79 -19.08 20.26 13.77
C PRO A 79 -20.29 20.97 14.38
N SER A 80 -21.11 21.67 13.55
CA SER A 80 -22.34 22.32 14.00
C SER A 80 -23.49 21.35 14.25
N ARG A 81 -23.33 20.07 13.90
CA ARG A 81 -24.32 18.99 14.04
C ARG A 81 -23.84 17.90 14.99
N PRO A 82 -23.80 18.18 16.30
CA PRO A 82 -23.31 17.19 17.27
C PRO A 82 -24.19 15.93 17.36
N GLU A 83 -25.44 15.99 16.83
CA GLU A 83 -26.33 14.82 16.71
C GLU A 83 -25.88 13.81 15.62
N ASP A 84 -24.99 14.19 14.73
CA ASP A 84 -24.54 13.35 13.62
C ASP A 84 -23.35 12.44 13.97
N TYR A 85 -23.00 12.30 15.26
CA TYR A 85 -22.11 11.22 15.67
C TYR A 85 -22.67 9.86 15.23
N TYR A 86 -21.81 8.97 14.77
CA TYR A 86 -22.26 7.63 14.43
C TYR A 86 -21.31 6.54 14.96
N ASP A 87 -21.92 5.41 15.34
CA ASP A 87 -21.17 4.25 15.80
C ASP A 87 -20.30 3.70 14.67
N ARG A 88 -18.98 3.61 14.92
CA ARG A 88 -18.04 3.06 13.96
C ARG A 88 -18.34 1.60 13.63
N PHE A 89 -18.77 0.85 14.60
CA PHE A 89 -19.10 -0.55 14.47
C PHE A 89 -20.62 -0.73 14.56
N ARG A 90 -21.24 -1.15 13.46
CA ARG A 90 -22.69 -1.35 13.39
C ARG A 90 -22.99 -2.67 12.68
N GLY A 91 -23.81 -3.53 13.29
CA GLY A 91 -24.21 -4.80 12.71
C GLY A 91 -23.03 -5.75 12.47
N ARG A 92 -21.98 -5.65 13.29
CA ARG A 92 -20.74 -6.39 13.09
C ARG A 92 -20.45 -7.36 14.23
N LEU A 93 -19.85 -8.49 13.87
CA LEU A 93 -19.21 -9.38 14.82
C LEU A 93 -17.91 -8.73 15.29
N MET A 94 -17.75 -8.59 16.61
CA MET A 94 -16.69 -7.80 17.23
C MET A 94 -15.61 -8.67 17.83
N PHE A 95 -14.36 -8.31 17.53
CA PHE A 95 -13.14 -8.95 18.04
C PHE A 95 -12.35 -7.92 18.82
N PRO A 96 -12.26 -8.02 20.15
CA PRO A 96 -11.40 -7.16 20.95
C PRO A 96 -9.93 -7.39 20.61
N ILE A 97 -9.18 -6.30 20.51
CA ILE A 97 -7.72 -6.30 20.30
C ILE A 97 -7.09 -5.89 21.62
N ALA A 98 -6.22 -6.75 22.16
CA ALA A 98 -5.52 -6.49 23.40
C ALA A 98 -4.04 -6.18 23.19
N ASP A 99 -3.46 -5.39 24.08
CA ASP A 99 -2.03 -5.21 24.17
C ASP A 99 -1.37 -6.44 24.82
N THR A 100 -0.04 -6.46 24.93
CA THR A 100 0.72 -7.58 25.50
C THR A 100 0.38 -7.87 26.97
N GLN A 101 -0.26 -6.93 27.68
CA GLN A 101 -0.71 -7.09 29.06
C GLN A 101 -2.15 -7.61 29.17
N GLY A 102 -2.84 -7.81 28.03
CA GLY A 102 -4.23 -8.25 27.98
C GLY A 102 -5.25 -7.13 28.14
N ARG A 103 -4.84 -5.85 28.12
CA ARG A 103 -5.77 -4.72 28.18
C ARG A 103 -6.33 -4.48 26.79
N ILE A 104 -7.65 -4.38 26.66
CA ILE A 104 -8.30 -4.10 25.39
C ILE A 104 -7.99 -2.66 24.99
N VAL A 105 -7.46 -2.46 23.78
CA VAL A 105 -7.00 -1.18 23.25
C VAL A 105 -7.70 -0.79 21.95
N ALA A 106 -8.38 -1.72 21.29
CA ALA A 106 -9.08 -1.51 20.03
C ALA A 106 -10.08 -2.64 19.76
N PHE A 107 -10.78 -2.52 18.64
CA PHE A 107 -11.68 -3.54 18.11
C PHE A 107 -11.46 -3.76 16.61
N SER A 108 -11.75 -4.97 16.17
CA SER A 108 -12.00 -5.31 14.77
C SER A 108 -13.44 -5.76 14.62
N GLY A 109 -14.17 -5.23 13.64
CA GLY A 109 -15.57 -5.54 13.39
C GLY A 109 -15.76 -6.19 12.02
N ARG A 110 -16.16 -7.48 11.97
CA ARG A 110 -16.47 -8.19 10.73
C ARG A 110 -17.92 -8.01 10.35
N ILE A 111 -18.18 -7.64 9.09
CA ILE A 111 -19.55 -7.59 8.58
C ILE A 111 -20.13 -9.00 8.40
N LEU A 112 -21.42 -9.14 8.70
CA LEU A 112 -22.14 -10.40 8.56
C LEU A 112 -22.86 -10.50 7.21
N ASP A 113 -23.41 -9.38 6.73
CA ASP A 113 -24.02 -9.28 5.41
C ASP A 113 -23.07 -8.53 4.45
N PRO A 114 -22.45 -9.22 3.47
CA PRO A 114 -21.53 -8.59 2.51
C PRO A 114 -22.18 -7.47 1.66
N LYS A 115 -23.52 -7.46 1.55
CA LYS A 115 -24.25 -6.44 0.79
C LYS A 115 -24.44 -5.14 1.58
N ALA A 116 -24.33 -5.19 2.90
CA ALA A 116 -24.54 -4.03 3.75
C ALA A 116 -23.38 -3.04 3.75
N HIS A 117 -22.15 -3.50 3.45
CA HIS A 117 -20.96 -2.63 3.42
C HIS A 117 -19.83 -3.31 2.62
N PRO A 118 -19.06 -2.58 1.78
CA PRO A 118 -17.99 -3.16 0.96
C PRO A 118 -16.81 -3.73 1.78
N ALA A 119 -16.51 -3.13 2.94
CA ALA A 119 -15.41 -3.59 3.78
C ALA A 119 -15.83 -4.77 4.65
N LYS A 120 -15.23 -5.95 4.39
CA LYS A 120 -15.43 -7.19 5.17
C LYS A 120 -15.06 -7.00 6.63
N TYR A 121 -13.96 -6.29 6.91
CA TYR A 121 -13.49 -5.92 8.24
C TYR A 121 -13.32 -4.40 8.35
N VAL A 122 -13.68 -3.85 9.51
CA VAL A 122 -13.39 -2.48 9.92
C VAL A 122 -12.66 -2.55 11.25
N ASN A 123 -11.50 -1.90 11.34
CA ASN A 123 -10.71 -1.83 12.57
C ASN A 123 -10.87 -0.45 13.23
N SER A 124 -10.58 -0.36 14.52
CA SER A 124 -10.37 0.94 15.18
C SER A 124 -9.31 1.74 14.42
N PRO A 125 -9.42 3.07 14.36
CA PRO A 125 -8.35 3.94 13.85
C PRO A 125 -7.14 3.88 14.79
N GLU A 126 -6.04 4.49 14.37
CA GLU A 126 -4.92 4.75 15.28
C GLU A 126 -5.39 5.63 16.45
N THR A 127 -4.95 5.30 17.66
CA THR A 127 -5.26 6.05 18.88
C THR A 127 -4.00 6.17 19.74
N PRO A 128 -3.99 7.01 20.80
CA PRO A 128 -2.84 7.09 21.70
C PRO A 128 -2.41 5.73 22.31
N ILE A 129 -3.32 4.76 22.39
CA ILE A 129 -3.08 3.43 22.97
C ILE A 129 -3.09 2.28 21.95
N PHE A 130 -3.37 2.56 20.68
CA PHE A 130 -3.45 1.56 19.62
C PHE A 130 -2.73 2.02 18.37
N ARG A 131 -1.73 1.27 17.95
CA ARG A 131 -1.04 1.40 16.66
C ARG A 131 -1.02 0.04 15.98
N LYS A 132 -1.71 -0.07 14.83
CA LYS A 132 -1.88 -1.34 14.10
C LYS A 132 -0.54 -2.04 13.81
N GLY A 133 0.45 -1.27 13.39
CA GLY A 133 1.79 -1.79 13.07
C GLY A 133 2.63 -2.23 14.27
N LYS A 134 2.12 -2.05 15.51
CA LYS A 134 2.86 -2.35 16.77
C LYS A 134 2.13 -3.32 17.69
N ILE A 135 0.98 -3.86 17.26
CA ILE A 135 0.17 -4.78 18.07
C ILE A 135 -0.14 -6.03 17.25
N LEU A 136 0.12 -7.19 17.86
CA LEU A 136 -0.26 -8.50 17.31
C LEU A 136 -1.48 -9.05 18.03
N TYR A 137 -2.45 -9.50 17.24
CA TYR A 137 -3.66 -10.16 17.75
C TYR A 137 -3.32 -11.43 18.50
N ALA A 138 -3.91 -11.59 19.67
CA ALA A 138 -3.73 -12.72 20.58
C ALA A 138 -2.32 -12.92 21.16
N LEU A 139 -1.40 -11.97 21.03
CA LEU A 139 -0.09 -12.10 21.66
C LEU A 139 -0.18 -12.17 23.20
N ASP A 140 -1.15 -11.46 23.79
CA ASP A 140 -1.46 -11.56 25.22
C ASP A 140 -1.74 -13.00 25.67
N LYS A 141 -2.36 -13.81 24.81
CA LYS A 141 -2.73 -15.22 25.04
C LYS A 141 -1.61 -16.16 24.62
N ALA A 142 -0.88 -15.84 23.55
CA ALA A 142 0.12 -16.70 22.94
C ALA A 142 1.50 -16.65 23.64
N ARG A 143 1.90 -15.49 24.18
CA ARG A 143 3.25 -15.25 24.71
C ARG A 143 3.73 -16.33 25.71
N GLY A 144 2.84 -16.76 26.61
CA GLY A 144 3.18 -17.78 27.60
C GLY A 144 3.41 -19.17 26.96
N ALA A 145 2.64 -19.50 25.92
CA ALA A 145 2.82 -20.74 25.16
C ALA A 145 4.08 -20.67 24.29
N ILE A 146 4.35 -19.54 23.65
CA ILE A 146 5.55 -19.32 22.83
C ILE A 146 6.82 -19.52 23.68
N VAL A 147 6.90 -18.88 24.85
CA VAL A 147 8.07 -18.98 25.75
C VAL A 147 8.26 -20.42 26.24
N LYS A 148 7.18 -21.18 26.45
CA LYS A 148 7.24 -22.59 26.91
C LYS A 148 7.47 -23.58 25.76
N HIS A 149 7.29 -23.17 24.53
CA HIS A 149 7.50 -24.03 23.37
C HIS A 149 9.00 -24.45 23.28
N PRO A 150 9.33 -25.71 22.99
CA PRO A 150 10.72 -26.19 22.95
C PRO A 150 11.65 -25.38 22.05
N ARG A 151 11.14 -24.85 20.94
CA ARG A 151 11.87 -24.00 20.00
C ARG A 151 11.56 -22.50 20.18
N ARG A 152 10.80 -22.13 21.20
CA ARG A 152 10.26 -20.79 21.40
C ARG A 152 9.69 -20.23 20.08
N GLU A 153 8.81 -21.01 19.47
CA GLU A 153 8.31 -20.78 18.12
C GLU A 153 6.92 -20.15 18.13
N ALA A 154 6.76 -19.07 17.38
CA ALA A 154 5.48 -18.43 17.11
C ALA A 154 4.90 -18.88 15.78
N VAL A 155 3.60 -19.15 15.74
CA VAL A 155 2.83 -19.37 14.50
C VAL A 155 2.20 -18.04 14.08
N ILE A 156 2.46 -17.62 12.85
CA ILE A 156 1.99 -16.34 12.32
C ILE A 156 0.88 -16.62 11.29
N CYS A 157 -0.34 -16.14 11.55
CA CYS A 157 -1.47 -16.21 10.63
C CYS A 157 -1.74 -14.84 10.00
N GLU A 158 -2.54 -14.80 8.93
CA GLU A 158 -2.95 -13.54 8.28
C GLU A 158 -4.06 -12.85 9.04
N GLY A 159 -5.05 -13.61 9.51
CA GLY A 159 -6.28 -13.10 10.07
C GLY A 159 -6.56 -13.53 11.51
N GLN A 160 -7.44 -12.78 12.14
CA GLN A 160 -7.87 -13.05 13.53
C GLN A 160 -8.71 -14.32 13.66
N ILE A 161 -9.48 -14.68 12.63
CA ILE A 161 -10.28 -15.92 12.64
C ILE A 161 -9.36 -17.13 12.61
N ASP A 162 -8.29 -17.09 11.82
CA ASP A 162 -7.29 -18.15 11.73
C ASP A 162 -6.60 -18.38 13.07
N VAL A 163 -6.20 -17.28 13.73
CA VAL A 163 -5.64 -17.35 15.09
C VAL A 163 -6.61 -17.95 16.08
N ILE A 164 -7.88 -17.52 16.08
CA ILE A 164 -8.91 -18.07 16.98
C ILE A 164 -9.07 -19.57 16.73
N ARG A 165 -9.09 -19.98 15.47
CA ARG A 165 -9.17 -21.38 15.06
C ARG A 165 -7.95 -22.17 15.49
N CYS A 166 -6.75 -21.64 15.28
CA CYS A 166 -5.51 -22.26 15.74
C CYS A 166 -5.52 -22.48 17.25
N HIS A 167 -5.90 -21.47 18.03
CA HIS A 167 -6.01 -21.60 19.49
C HIS A 167 -7.06 -22.62 19.92
N ALA A 168 -8.21 -22.72 19.21
CA ALA A 168 -9.23 -23.73 19.46
C ALA A 168 -8.73 -25.17 19.18
N ALA A 169 -7.78 -25.29 18.24
CA ALA A 169 -7.13 -26.53 17.84
C ALA A 169 -5.87 -26.89 18.69
N GLY A 170 -5.57 -26.09 19.73
CA GLY A 170 -4.38 -26.34 20.57
C GLY A 170 -3.10 -25.64 20.08
N LEU A 171 -3.08 -25.02 18.91
CA LEU A 171 -1.97 -24.21 18.40
C LEU A 171 -1.95 -22.84 19.10
N THR A 172 -1.66 -22.85 20.39
CA THR A 172 -1.79 -21.68 21.27
C THR A 172 -0.64 -20.65 21.11
N THR A 173 0.33 -20.91 20.25
CA THR A 173 1.42 -19.98 19.89
C THR A 173 1.06 -19.07 18.70
N ALA A 174 -0.18 -19.18 18.17
CA ALA A 174 -0.64 -18.45 17.01
C ALA A 174 -0.93 -16.97 17.31
N VAL A 175 -0.48 -16.08 16.42
CA VAL A 175 -0.71 -14.63 16.43
C VAL A 175 -0.94 -14.11 15.00
N ALA A 176 -1.53 -12.91 14.84
CA ALA A 176 -1.70 -12.28 13.53
C ALA A 176 -1.48 -10.77 13.59
N SER A 177 -1.24 -10.17 12.44
CA SER A 177 -1.33 -8.71 12.26
C SER A 177 -2.80 -8.26 12.27
N GLN A 178 -3.05 -6.94 12.29
CA GLN A 178 -4.39 -6.36 12.45
C GLN A 178 -4.89 -5.65 11.18
N GLY A 179 -5.11 -6.42 10.10
CA GLY A 179 -5.63 -5.88 8.84
C GLY A 179 -4.64 -4.93 8.15
N THR A 180 -3.36 -5.07 8.44
CA THR A 180 -2.23 -4.43 7.78
C THR A 180 -1.20 -5.50 7.45
N ALA A 181 -0.30 -5.20 6.51
CA ALA A 181 0.85 -6.06 6.30
C ALA A 181 1.66 -6.21 7.60
N PHE A 182 2.31 -7.35 7.77
CA PHE A 182 3.22 -7.58 8.88
C PHE A 182 4.38 -6.56 8.80
N THR A 183 4.77 -5.97 9.93
CA THR A 183 5.76 -4.88 9.98
C THR A 183 7.02 -5.30 10.73
N ARG A 184 8.07 -4.49 10.61
CA ARG A 184 9.27 -4.63 11.40
C ARG A 184 9.00 -4.52 12.90
N ASP A 185 8.14 -3.57 13.32
CA ASP A 185 7.76 -3.42 14.73
C ASP A 185 7.07 -4.68 15.29
N HIS A 186 6.29 -5.41 14.46
CA HIS A 186 5.71 -6.70 14.85
C HIS A 186 6.77 -7.76 15.10
N VAL A 187 7.82 -7.82 14.25
CA VAL A 187 8.94 -8.75 14.45
C VAL A 187 9.73 -8.39 15.71
N ASP A 188 10.03 -7.11 15.91
CA ASP A 188 10.75 -6.64 17.08
C ASP A 188 9.96 -6.91 18.37
N LEU A 189 8.63 -6.79 18.33
CA LEU A 189 7.76 -7.19 19.44
C LEU A 189 7.84 -8.70 19.73
N LEU A 190 7.79 -9.54 18.69
CA LEU A 190 7.87 -11.00 18.84
C LEU A 190 9.23 -11.47 19.32
N LYS A 191 10.31 -10.81 18.93
CA LYS A 191 11.69 -11.13 19.32
C LYS A 191 11.90 -11.21 20.83
N HIS A 192 11.09 -10.51 21.61
CA HIS A 192 11.11 -10.62 23.07
C HIS A 192 10.57 -11.96 23.60
N HIS A 193 9.81 -12.69 22.79
CA HIS A 193 9.10 -13.90 23.20
C HIS A 193 9.50 -15.14 22.40
N ALA A 194 9.82 -14.98 21.11
CA ALA A 194 10.08 -16.06 20.17
C ALA A 194 11.51 -16.01 19.62
N ASP A 195 12.12 -17.18 19.44
CA ASP A 195 13.44 -17.36 18.81
C ASP A 195 13.28 -17.86 17.35
N SER A 196 12.08 -18.30 16.95
CA SER A 196 11.75 -18.74 15.59
C SER A 196 10.27 -18.49 15.27
N ALA A 197 9.92 -18.54 13.99
CA ALA A 197 8.54 -18.39 13.54
C ALA A 197 8.18 -19.39 12.45
N VAL A 198 6.88 -19.76 12.39
CA VAL A 198 6.27 -20.47 11.27
C VAL A 198 5.15 -19.61 10.69
N LEU A 199 5.24 -19.29 9.40
CA LEU A 199 4.18 -18.61 8.66
C LEU A 199 3.14 -19.64 8.25
N PHE A 200 1.89 -19.41 8.65
CA PHE A 200 0.75 -20.27 8.37
C PHE A 200 -0.31 -19.42 7.68
N PHE A 201 -0.06 -19.09 6.41
CA PHE A 201 -0.79 -18.15 5.58
C PHE A 201 -1.67 -18.88 4.57
N ASP A 202 -2.59 -18.14 3.93
CA ASP A 202 -3.52 -18.70 2.94
C ASP A 202 -2.78 -19.35 1.77
N GLY A 203 -3.32 -20.45 1.24
CA GLY A 203 -2.73 -21.24 0.15
C GLY A 203 -2.88 -20.60 -1.25
N ASP A 204 -3.31 -19.34 -1.33
CA ASP A 204 -3.48 -18.61 -2.58
C ASP A 204 -2.20 -17.81 -2.99
N ALA A 205 -2.28 -17.14 -4.15
CA ALA A 205 -1.15 -16.36 -4.65
C ALA A 205 -0.82 -15.12 -3.78
N ALA A 206 -1.84 -14.54 -3.13
CA ALA A 206 -1.65 -13.39 -2.25
C ALA A 206 -0.97 -13.82 -0.94
N GLY A 207 -1.43 -14.92 -0.34
CA GLY A 207 -0.81 -15.49 0.86
C GLY A 207 0.64 -15.94 0.62
N ARG A 208 0.96 -16.53 -0.56
CA ARG A 208 2.35 -16.86 -0.91
C ARG A 208 3.25 -15.61 -0.97
N LYS A 209 2.79 -14.53 -1.61
CA LYS A 209 3.55 -13.26 -1.65
C LYS A 209 3.69 -12.64 -0.25
N ALA A 210 2.63 -12.69 0.55
CA ALA A 210 2.64 -12.20 1.92
C ALA A 210 3.62 -13.01 2.79
N ALA A 211 3.70 -14.33 2.63
CA ALA A 211 4.65 -15.19 3.33
C ALA A 211 6.10 -14.82 3.01
N ILE A 212 6.45 -14.65 1.72
CA ILE A 212 7.82 -14.26 1.33
C ILE A 212 8.18 -12.89 1.93
N ARG A 213 7.29 -11.89 1.80
CA ARG A 213 7.52 -10.54 2.34
C ARG A 213 7.67 -10.57 3.86
N THR A 214 6.78 -11.25 4.56
CA THR A 214 6.83 -11.37 6.03
C THR A 214 8.07 -12.13 6.47
N GLY A 215 8.41 -13.22 5.79
CA GLY A 215 9.61 -14.00 6.06
C GLY A 215 10.90 -13.20 5.92
N ALA A 216 10.99 -12.31 4.93
CA ALA A 216 12.13 -11.42 4.76
C ALA A 216 12.34 -10.51 5.99
N LEU A 217 11.26 -9.99 6.61
CA LEU A 217 11.34 -9.19 7.84
C LEU A 217 11.91 -9.99 9.03
N PHE A 218 11.55 -11.27 9.14
CA PHE A 218 12.14 -12.15 10.18
C PHE A 218 13.63 -12.40 9.93
N LEU A 219 14.03 -12.67 8.68
CA LEU A 219 15.45 -12.83 8.33
C LEU A 219 16.24 -11.55 8.58
N GLU A 220 15.68 -10.39 8.28
CA GLU A 220 16.27 -9.08 8.58
C GLU A 220 16.51 -8.90 10.09
N ALA A 221 15.58 -9.38 10.92
CA ALA A 221 15.74 -9.40 12.38
C ALA A 221 16.70 -10.50 12.89
N GLY A 222 17.18 -11.37 12.01
CA GLY A 222 18.05 -12.50 12.35
C GLY A 222 17.31 -13.68 12.95
N ILE A 223 15.99 -13.78 12.78
CA ILE A 223 15.12 -14.82 13.33
C ILE A 223 14.84 -15.87 12.25
N PRO A 224 15.13 -17.16 12.52
CA PRO A 224 14.75 -18.25 11.61
C PRO A 224 13.25 -18.30 11.38
N VAL A 225 12.84 -18.45 10.11
CA VAL A 225 11.44 -18.53 9.75
C VAL A 225 11.22 -19.68 8.76
N ARG A 226 10.12 -20.42 8.97
CA ARG A 226 9.64 -21.51 8.12
C ARG A 226 8.26 -21.18 7.60
N VAL A 227 7.83 -21.86 6.55
CA VAL A 227 6.51 -21.67 5.95
C VAL A 227 5.77 -23.01 5.93
N ALA A 228 4.63 -23.07 6.60
CA ALA A 228 3.71 -24.19 6.51
C ALA A 228 2.85 -24.01 5.24
N VAL A 229 2.98 -24.94 4.31
CA VAL A 229 2.36 -24.83 2.97
C VAL A 229 0.96 -25.40 3.01
N LEU A 230 -0.04 -24.54 2.84
CA LEU A 230 -1.41 -24.96 2.72
C LEU A 230 -1.73 -25.42 1.28
N PRO A 231 -2.70 -26.35 1.13
CA PRO A 231 -3.25 -26.69 -0.17
C PRO A 231 -3.85 -25.44 -0.86
N PRO A 232 -3.84 -25.39 -2.21
CA PRO A 232 -4.38 -24.27 -2.96
C PRO A 232 -5.84 -23.97 -2.59
N GLY A 233 -6.13 -22.69 -2.27
CA GLY A 233 -7.47 -22.21 -1.94
C GLY A 233 -7.95 -22.51 -0.52
N GLU A 234 -7.13 -23.13 0.33
CA GLU A 234 -7.41 -23.32 1.75
C GLU A 234 -6.77 -22.19 2.59
N ASP A 235 -7.44 -21.85 3.68
CA ASP A 235 -6.93 -20.99 4.75
C ASP A 235 -6.79 -21.82 6.07
N PRO A 236 -6.08 -21.33 7.09
CA PRO A 236 -5.94 -22.09 8.35
C PRO A 236 -7.27 -22.44 9.02
N ASP A 237 -8.30 -21.56 8.94
CA ASP A 237 -9.62 -21.83 9.49
C ASP A 237 -10.31 -22.98 8.76
N SER A 238 -10.31 -22.98 7.42
CA SER A 238 -10.93 -24.05 6.63
C SER A 238 -10.21 -25.39 6.80
N LEU A 239 -8.88 -25.38 6.75
CA LEU A 239 -8.08 -26.58 6.95
C LEU A 239 -8.41 -27.26 8.29
N ILE A 240 -8.35 -26.50 9.39
CA ILE A 240 -8.60 -27.05 10.73
C ILE A 240 -10.07 -27.47 10.89
N ARG A 241 -11.01 -26.68 10.38
CA ARG A 241 -12.45 -26.98 10.45
C ARG A 241 -12.83 -28.27 9.71
N ASP A 242 -12.20 -28.51 8.56
CA ASP A 242 -12.60 -29.58 7.63
C ASP A 242 -11.73 -30.84 7.75
N ARG A 243 -10.43 -30.69 8.16
CA ARG A 243 -9.48 -31.80 8.31
C ARG A 243 -9.00 -32.02 9.75
N GLY A 244 -9.38 -31.17 10.68
CA GLY A 244 -9.03 -31.31 12.10
C GLY A 244 -7.69 -30.67 12.49
N ALA A 245 -7.43 -30.67 13.80
CA ALA A 245 -6.21 -30.07 14.39
C ALA A 245 -4.93 -30.79 13.95
N ASP A 246 -4.97 -32.10 13.83
CA ASP A 246 -3.81 -32.92 13.48
C ASP A 246 -3.23 -32.57 12.10
N ALA A 247 -4.11 -32.21 11.14
CA ALA A 247 -3.67 -31.77 9.81
C ALA A 247 -2.86 -30.45 9.89
N ALA A 248 -3.27 -29.51 10.73
CA ALA A 248 -2.56 -28.26 10.91
C ALA A 248 -1.22 -28.49 11.64
N HIS A 249 -1.20 -29.33 12.69
CA HIS A 249 0.05 -29.71 13.36
C HIS A 249 1.04 -30.36 12.40
N ALA A 250 0.58 -31.30 11.58
CA ALA A 250 1.43 -31.96 10.58
C ALA A 250 2.04 -30.98 9.58
N LEU A 251 1.27 -29.98 9.09
CA LEU A 251 1.79 -28.96 8.16
C LEU A 251 2.79 -28.03 8.85
N ILE A 252 2.56 -27.65 10.09
CA ILE A 252 3.50 -26.81 10.87
C ILE A 252 4.80 -27.56 11.14
N ASP A 253 4.72 -28.85 11.48
CA ASP A 253 5.89 -29.69 11.70
C ASP A 253 6.69 -29.92 10.40
N ALA A 254 5.99 -30.09 9.27
CA ALA A 254 6.57 -30.24 7.94
C ALA A 254 6.96 -28.90 7.29
N ALA A 255 6.82 -27.76 7.97
CA ALA A 255 7.10 -26.44 7.43
C ALA A 255 8.53 -26.36 6.89
N GLU A 256 8.66 -25.86 5.66
CA GLU A 256 9.93 -25.70 4.94
C GLU A 256 10.58 -24.33 5.23
N SER A 257 11.88 -24.20 4.98
CA SER A 257 12.57 -22.92 5.08
C SER A 257 11.97 -21.89 4.12
N LEU A 258 12.11 -20.59 4.45
CA LEU A 258 11.68 -19.52 3.55
C LEU A 258 12.32 -19.64 2.16
N THR A 259 13.60 -20.00 2.09
CA THR A 259 14.34 -20.19 0.84
C THR A 259 13.75 -21.32 -0.01
N ALA A 260 13.48 -22.47 0.63
CA ALA A 260 12.85 -23.61 -0.06
C ALA A 260 11.47 -23.25 -0.61
N PHE A 261 10.66 -22.60 0.23
CA PHE A 261 9.32 -22.13 -0.13
C PHE A 261 9.37 -21.14 -1.32
N GLN A 262 10.24 -20.14 -1.26
CA GLN A 262 10.37 -19.13 -2.30
C GLN A 262 10.78 -19.74 -3.64
N ILE A 263 11.79 -20.62 -3.64
CA ILE A 263 12.24 -21.33 -4.86
C ILE A 263 11.07 -22.12 -5.46
N ARG A 264 10.37 -22.91 -4.64
CA ARG A 264 9.24 -23.72 -5.09
C ARG A 264 8.10 -22.85 -5.64
N ALA A 265 7.68 -21.85 -4.88
CA ALA A 265 6.55 -20.98 -5.25
C ALA A 265 6.82 -20.19 -6.56
N MET A 266 8.07 -19.80 -6.81
CA MET A 266 8.45 -19.14 -8.06
C MET A 266 8.53 -20.10 -9.24
N ARG A 267 9.01 -21.33 -9.02
CA ARG A 267 9.07 -22.35 -10.08
C ARG A 267 7.70 -22.88 -10.51
N GLU A 268 6.75 -22.99 -9.58
CA GLU A 268 5.37 -23.40 -9.89
C GLU A 268 4.65 -22.46 -10.88
N GLY A 269 5.08 -21.20 -10.99
CA GLY A 269 4.54 -20.21 -11.93
C GLY A 269 5.24 -20.15 -13.30
N GLU A 270 6.29 -20.95 -13.51
CA GLU A 270 7.10 -20.92 -14.73
C GLU A 270 6.74 -22.06 -15.69
N GLU A 271 6.54 -21.75 -16.98
CA GLU A 271 6.31 -22.77 -18.01
C GLU A 271 7.54 -23.68 -18.23
N ARG A 272 8.74 -23.11 -18.04
CA ARG A 272 10.03 -23.79 -18.19
C ARG A 272 10.92 -23.50 -16.98
N PRO A 273 10.68 -24.17 -15.83
CA PRO A 273 11.35 -23.84 -14.57
C PRO A 273 12.88 -24.10 -14.56
N ASP A 274 13.38 -24.88 -15.51
CA ASP A 274 14.81 -25.20 -15.65
C ASP A 274 15.50 -24.37 -16.75
N ASP A 275 14.79 -23.43 -17.40
CA ASP A 275 15.41 -22.50 -18.35
C ASP A 275 16.33 -21.51 -17.59
N VAL A 276 17.44 -21.16 -18.26
CA VAL A 276 18.48 -20.28 -17.66
C VAL A 276 17.90 -18.98 -17.16
N ASP A 277 16.99 -18.36 -17.91
CA ASP A 277 16.37 -17.10 -17.51
C ASP A 277 15.44 -17.27 -16.31
N ALA A 278 14.67 -18.38 -16.23
CA ALA A 278 13.83 -18.69 -15.10
C ALA A 278 14.67 -18.95 -13.84
N VAL A 279 15.72 -19.75 -13.96
CA VAL A 279 16.66 -20.01 -12.85
C VAL A 279 17.32 -18.72 -12.37
N ASN A 280 17.75 -17.84 -13.29
CA ASN A 280 18.34 -16.54 -12.92
C ASN A 280 17.35 -15.62 -12.19
N ARG A 281 16.07 -15.57 -12.62
CA ARG A 281 15.03 -14.80 -11.91
C ARG A 281 14.82 -15.30 -10.50
N VAL A 282 14.68 -16.62 -10.33
CA VAL A 282 14.52 -17.25 -9.01
C VAL A 282 15.74 -17.00 -8.14
N CYS A 283 16.94 -17.22 -8.68
CA CYS A 283 18.21 -17.00 -8.00
C CYS A 283 18.30 -15.55 -7.46
N ARG A 284 18.06 -14.56 -8.32
CA ARG A 284 18.10 -13.14 -7.93
C ARG A 284 17.13 -12.84 -6.80
N ALA A 285 15.88 -13.27 -6.91
CA ALA A 285 14.86 -13.03 -5.89
C ALA A 285 15.22 -13.67 -4.53
N VAL A 286 15.81 -14.87 -4.56
CA VAL A 286 16.30 -15.56 -3.35
C VAL A 286 17.47 -14.79 -2.74
N LEU A 287 18.45 -14.38 -3.55
CA LEU A 287 19.60 -13.62 -3.07
C LEU A 287 19.19 -12.25 -2.49
N GLU A 288 18.21 -11.56 -3.08
CA GLU A 288 17.63 -10.33 -2.54
C GLU A 288 17.05 -10.57 -1.14
N THR A 289 16.31 -11.66 -0.96
CA THR A 289 15.77 -12.04 0.36
C THR A 289 16.88 -12.35 1.36
N LEU A 290 17.90 -13.13 0.95
CA LEU A 290 19.03 -13.49 1.82
C LEU A 290 19.95 -12.30 2.13
N ALA A 291 20.07 -11.33 1.24
CA ALA A 291 20.89 -10.14 1.45
C ALA A 291 20.42 -9.33 2.67
N SER A 292 19.10 -9.32 2.94
CA SER A 292 18.52 -8.66 4.11
C SER A 292 18.81 -9.39 5.44
N CYS A 293 19.18 -10.69 5.40
CA CYS A 293 19.39 -11.50 6.60
C CYS A 293 20.57 -10.97 7.43
N SER A 294 20.31 -10.54 8.67
CA SER A 294 21.33 -9.98 9.55
C SER A 294 22.23 -11.06 10.18
N ASN A 295 21.70 -12.28 10.41
CA ASN A 295 22.44 -13.39 11.02
C ASN A 295 23.29 -14.11 9.97
N ALA A 296 24.62 -14.04 10.10
CA ALA A 296 25.56 -14.59 9.13
C ALA A 296 25.49 -16.12 9.04
N VAL A 297 25.32 -16.82 10.17
CA VAL A 297 25.23 -18.29 10.19
C VAL A 297 23.95 -18.76 9.53
N LEU A 298 22.82 -18.15 9.88
CA LEU A 298 21.53 -18.44 9.25
C LEU A 298 21.57 -18.17 7.75
N ARG A 299 22.14 -17.06 7.34
CA ARG A 299 22.31 -16.67 5.93
C ARG A 299 23.14 -17.68 5.15
N SER A 300 24.28 -18.12 5.71
CA SER A 300 25.12 -19.12 5.07
C SER A 300 24.40 -20.45 4.91
N HIS A 301 23.68 -20.90 5.93
CA HIS A 301 22.86 -22.12 5.87
C HIS A 301 21.79 -22.06 4.78
N LEU A 302 21.04 -20.93 4.71
CA LEU A 302 20.02 -20.75 3.70
C LEU A 302 20.60 -20.61 2.28
N LEU A 303 21.81 -20.04 2.14
CA LEU A 303 22.51 -19.96 0.87
C LEU A 303 22.94 -21.36 0.39
N GLN A 304 23.47 -22.19 1.29
CA GLN A 304 23.81 -23.58 0.98
C GLN A 304 22.57 -24.38 0.53
N GLU A 305 21.43 -24.18 1.20
CA GLU A 305 20.17 -24.79 0.78
C GLU A 305 19.74 -24.29 -0.61
N ALA A 306 19.87 -22.99 -0.90
CA ALA A 306 19.57 -22.43 -2.23
C ALA A 306 20.47 -23.04 -3.31
N SER A 307 21.77 -23.14 -3.05
CA SER A 307 22.74 -23.79 -3.94
C SER A 307 22.31 -25.22 -4.33
N ALA A 308 21.98 -26.01 -3.31
CA ALA A 308 21.55 -27.41 -3.53
C ALA A 308 20.25 -27.49 -4.35
N ARG A 309 19.25 -26.64 -4.05
CA ARG A 309 17.93 -26.65 -4.72
C ARG A 309 17.97 -26.08 -6.14
N LEU A 310 18.77 -25.05 -6.39
CA LEU A 310 18.96 -24.45 -7.72
C LEU A 310 19.97 -25.20 -8.58
N ARG A 311 20.76 -26.11 -7.98
CA ARG A 311 21.88 -26.84 -8.62
C ARG A 311 22.94 -25.89 -9.17
N LEU A 312 23.20 -24.81 -8.44
CA LEU A 312 24.22 -23.81 -8.76
C LEU A 312 25.39 -23.93 -7.77
N PRO A 313 26.63 -23.63 -8.16
CA PRO A 313 27.76 -23.60 -7.25
C PRO A 313 27.55 -22.60 -6.12
N GLU A 314 27.80 -23.02 -4.88
CA GLU A 314 27.67 -22.14 -3.71
C GLU A 314 28.60 -20.91 -3.80
N SER A 315 29.81 -21.10 -4.38
CA SER A 315 30.75 -20.00 -4.61
C SER A 315 30.20 -18.88 -5.48
N ALA A 316 29.49 -19.22 -6.56
CA ALA A 316 28.86 -18.24 -7.44
C ALA A 316 27.75 -17.47 -6.74
N LEU A 317 26.89 -18.18 -5.96
CA LEU A 317 25.83 -17.53 -5.17
C LEU A 317 26.40 -16.64 -4.06
N THR A 318 27.54 -17.03 -3.46
CA THR A 318 28.22 -16.24 -2.43
C THR A 318 28.75 -14.93 -3.03
N GLU A 319 29.42 -14.98 -4.20
CA GLU A 319 29.94 -13.82 -4.88
C GLU A 319 28.82 -12.82 -5.23
N ASP A 320 27.73 -13.30 -5.82
CA ASP A 320 26.57 -12.46 -6.15
C ASP A 320 25.90 -11.87 -4.92
N LEU A 321 25.79 -12.64 -3.83
CA LEU A 321 25.21 -12.18 -2.57
C LEU A 321 26.08 -11.09 -1.92
N GLU A 322 27.39 -11.24 -1.90
CA GLU A 322 28.33 -10.25 -1.38
C GLU A 322 28.28 -8.96 -2.21
N ALA A 323 28.27 -9.07 -3.53
CA ALA A 323 28.10 -7.92 -4.42
C ALA A 323 26.78 -7.18 -4.19
N LEU A 324 25.69 -7.90 -4.00
CA LEU A 324 24.38 -7.31 -3.71
C LEU A 324 24.38 -6.58 -2.36
N ARG A 325 24.94 -7.19 -1.33
CA ARG A 325 25.05 -6.57 0.01
C ARG A 325 25.94 -5.33 0.02
N ALA A 326 27.04 -5.35 -0.72
CA ALA A 326 27.90 -4.18 -0.88
C ALA A 326 27.15 -3.01 -1.51
N ARG A 327 26.38 -3.26 -2.58
CA ARG A 327 25.54 -2.24 -3.24
C ARG A 327 24.48 -1.68 -2.29
N GLN A 328 23.81 -2.53 -1.50
CA GLN A 328 22.81 -2.10 -0.52
C GLN A 328 23.45 -1.24 0.58
N ALA A 329 24.64 -1.63 1.08
CA ALA A 329 25.39 -0.85 2.07
C ALA A 329 25.82 0.53 1.55
N GLU A 330 26.31 0.58 0.31
CA GLU A 330 26.66 1.86 -0.35
C GLU A 330 25.42 2.76 -0.54
N ALA A 331 24.29 2.20 -0.97
CA ALA A 331 23.04 2.93 -1.13
C ALA A 331 22.56 3.49 0.22
N ALA A 332 22.60 2.68 1.28
CA ALA A 332 22.24 3.11 2.62
C ALA A 332 23.20 4.20 3.17
N ALA A 333 24.50 4.08 2.92
CA ALA A 333 25.48 5.09 3.32
C ALA A 333 25.29 6.42 2.59
N ARG A 334 24.95 6.38 1.29
CA ARG A 334 24.60 7.59 0.51
C ARG A 334 23.34 8.24 1.06
N ALA A 335 22.28 7.48 1.32
CA ALA A 335 21.05 8.00 1.91
C ALA A 335 21.29 8.64 3.29
N ALA A 336 22.13 8.03 4.14
CA ALA A 336 22.50 8.57 5.45
C ALA A 336 23.36 9.84 5.36
N SER A 337 24.15 10.02 4.29
CA SER A 337 24.97 11.22 4.08
C SER A 337 24.13 12.42 3.61
N TYR A 338 23.01 12.18 2.90
CA TYR A 338 22.06 13.24 2.51
C TYR A 338 21.17 13.71 3.66
N GLY A 339 21.04 12.92 4.74
CA GLY A 339 20.16 13.21 5.88
C GLY A 339 20.82 13.96 7.05
N LYS A 340 22.08 14.43 6.96
CA LYS A 340 22.68 15.26 8.00
C LYS A 340 22.55 16.74 7.64
N PRO A 341 21.73 17.53 8.35
CA PRO A 341 21.79 18.98 8.24
C PRO A 341 23.07 19.46 8.93
N GLY A 342 24.01 19.97 8.17
CA GLY A 342 25.12 20.73 8.74
C GLY A 342 26.54 20.22 8.44
N SER A 343 27.01 20.46 7.23
CA SER A 343 28.32 21.04 6.98
C SER A 343 28.32 21.65 5.57
N ALA A 344 27.72 22.82 5.46
CA ALA A 344 28.04 23.68 4.34
C ALA A 344 29.55 23.91 4.34
N PRO A 345 30.27 23.68 3.24
CA PRO A 345 31.65 24.10 3.15
C PRO A 345 31.68 25.63 3.32
N ALA A 346 32.50 26.10 4.25
CA ALA A 346 32.71 27.52 4.48
C ALA A 346 32.92 28.23 3.13
N PRO A 347 32.28 29.39 2.88
CA PRO A 347 32.46 30.10 1.65
C PRO A 347 33.95 30.46 1.55
N ARG A 348 34.59 30.00 0.46
CA ARG A 348 35.93 30.46 0.10
C ARG A 348 35.89 31.99 -0.02
N GLN A 349 36.57 32.68 0.87
CA GLN A 349 36.79 34.11 0.79
C GLN A 349 37.40 34.44 -0.59
N ALA A 350 36.66 35.21 -1.38
CA ALA A 350 37.18 35.84 -2.58
C ALA A 350 38.31 36.78 -2.17
N PRO A 351 39.44 36.86 -2.93
CA PRO A 351 40.50 37.76 -2.63
C PRO A 351 40.01 39.22 -2.80
N ALA A 352 40.40 40.08 -1.85
CA ALA A 352 40.09 41.50 -1.83
C ALA A 352 40.54 42.21 -3.11
N PRO A 353 39.73 43.12 -3.68
CA PRO A 353 40.18 43.94 -4.79
C PRO A 353 41.22 44.99 -4.32
N ARG A 354 42.32 45.00 -5.04
CA ARG A 354 43.37 46.04 -4.87
C ARG A 354 42.82 47.39 -5.32
N SER A 355 42.97 48.40 -4.48
CA SER A 355 42.73 49.78 -4.76
C SER A 355 43.74 50.31 -5.84
N GLY A 356 43.20 50.91 -6.86
CA GLY A 356 43.98 51.65 -7.89
C GLY A 356 43.11 52.71 -8.56
N SER A 357 43.44 53.89 -8.33
CA SER A 357 42.98 55.20 -8.64
C SER A 357 42.51 55.51 -10.06
N ASP A 358 41.58 56.45 -10.11
CA ASP A 358 41.40 57.58 -11.05
C ASP A 358 41.06 57.33 -12.52
N GLY A 359 39.89 57.84 -12.92
CA GLY A 359 39.53 58.04 -14.32
C GLY A 359 38.05 58.44 -14.50
N GLU A 360 37.86 59.70 -14.69
CA GLU A 360 36.63 60.47 -14.94
C GLU A 360 35.78 59.94 -16.12
N PRO A 361 34.44 60.16 -16.15
CA PRO A 361 33.58 59.75 -17.23
C PRO A 361 33.41 60.77 -18.33
N PRO A 362 33.14 60.41 -19.55
CA PRO A 362 32.55 61.32 -20.53
C PRO A 362 31.10 60.88 -20.93
N PRO A 363 30.41 61.76 -21.69
CA PRO A 363 29.04 62.13 -21.37
C PRO A 363 27.96 61.44 -22.24
N ARG A 364 26.71 61.64 -21.82
CA ARG A 364 25.53 61.42 -22.59
C ARG A 364 25.47 62.21 -23.86
N ASP A 365 25.03 61.60 -24.94
CA ASP A 365 24.23 62.36 -25.91
C ASP A 365 23.20 61.41 -26.60
N ALA A 366 22.02 61.97 -26.74
CA ALA A 366 20.83 61.47 -27.36
C ALA A 366 20.93 61.48 -28.89
N PHE A 367 20.11 60.64 -29.55
CA PHE A 367 19.31 61.03 -30.72
C PHE A 367 18.53 59.79 -31.20
N SER A 368 17.31 59.83 -31.12
CA SER A 368 16.14 59.90 -32.02
C SER A 368 16.31 59.32 -33.44
N GLY A 369 15.30 58.55 -33.85
CA GLY A 369 14.83 58.64 -35.24
C GLY A 369 14.55 57.34 -35.95
N GLU A 370 13.25 57.10 -36.11
CA GLU A 370 12.51 56.78 -37.35
C GLU A 370 12.71 55.41 -38.06
N GLU A 371 11.61 54.72 -38.04
CA GLU A 371 10.82 54.12 -39.13
C GLU A 371 11.56 53.66 -40.42
N THR A 372 11.37 52.41 -40.83
CA THR A 372 10.43 51.98 -41.91
C THR A 372 10.68 50.57 -42.39
N SER A 373 9.55 49.93 -42.69
CA SER A 373 9.24 49.05 -43.83
C SER A 373 9.67 47.59 -43.85
N ASP A 374 8.64 46.79 -43.81
CA ASP A 374 8.28 45.65 -44.68
C ASP A 374 9.39 44.86 -45.38
N GLU A 375 9.51 43.60 -45.06
CA GLU A 375 9.62 42.55 -46.10
C GLU A 375 9.08 41.21 -45.61
N GLU A 376 8.15 40.70 -46.38
CA GLU A 376 7.57 39.37 -46.30
C GLU A 376 8.63 38.27 -46.49
N ALA A 377 8.61 37.26 -45.65
CA ALA A 377 9.16 35.96 -46.00
C ALA A 377 8.30 34.83 -45.46
N SER A 378 7.51 34.31 -46.34
CA SER A 378 7.04 32.96 -46.56
C SER A 378 7.20 31.95 -45.43
N ASP A 379 6.02 31.53 -44.96
CA ASP A 379 5.66 30.35 -44.17
C ASP A 379 6.08 29.04 -44.88
N PRO A 380 6.64 28.07 -44.22
CA PRO A 380 6.56 26.68 -44.66
C PRO A 380 5.58 25.87 -43.81
N ALA A 381 4.50 25.49 -44.48
CA ALA A 381 3.71 24.27 -44.28
C ALA A 381 3.25 23.94 -42.86
N ALA A 382 2.03 24.35 -42.56
CA ALA A 382 1.18 23.82 -41.50
C ALA A 382 0.95 22.32 -41.70
N ILE A 383 1.34 21.55 -40.70
CA ILE A 383 0.89 20.17 -40.48
C ILE A 383 -0.55 20.25 -39.92
N PRO A 384 -1.52 19.45 -40.40
CA PRO A 384 -2.93 19.59 -40.03
C PRO A 384 -3.13 19.28 -38.53
N GLY A 385 -3.90 20.17 -37.91
CA GLY A 385 -4.18 20.25 -36.51
C GLY A 385 -4.67 18.98 -35.85
N THR A 386 -4.07 18.74 -34.70
CA THR A 386 -4.74 18.11 -33.57
C THR A 386 -5.91 19.01 -33.15
N PRO A 387 -7.12 18.48 -32.94
CA PRO A 387 -8.21 19.31 -32.41
C PRO A 387 -7.81 19.77 -31.01
N ALA A 388 -7.76 21.06 -30.79
CA ALA A 388 -7.70 21.63 -29.46
C ALA A 388 -9.03 21.29 -28.76
N GLU A 389 -9.06 20.20 -28.00
CA GLU A 389 -10.15 19.90 -27.09
C GLU A 389 -10.15 20.94 -25.97
N ALA A 390 -11.27 21.61 -25.80
CA ALA A 390 -11.52 22.54 -24.72
C ALA A 390 -11.14 21.89 -23.38
N ALA A 391 -10.26 22.55 -22.61
CA ALA A 391 -9.92 22.13 -21.27
C ALA A 391 -11.20 21.98 -20.43
N PRO A 392 -11.35 20.94 -19.59
CA PRO A 392 -12.51 20.80 -18.73
C PRO A 392 -12.66 22.02 -17.83
N GLU A 393 -13.84 22.63 -17.79
CA GLU A 393 -14.13 23.84 -17.02
C GLU A 393 -14.01 23.63 -15.49
N SER A 394 -13.98 22.39 -15.01
CA SER A 394 -13.83 22.04 -13.59
C SER A 394 -12.84 20.90 -13.39
N ALA A 395 -12.02 21.01 -12.32
CA ALA A 395 -11.08 19.98 -11.92
C ALA A 395 -11.80 18.66 -11.56
N THR A 396 -11.29 17.55 -12.07
CA THR A 396 -11.79 16.23 -11.71
C THR A 396 -11.31 15.82 -10.30
N PRO A 397 -11.98 14.86 -9.64
CA PRO A 397 -11.46 14.30 -8.39
C PRO A 397 -10.04 13.72 -8.50
N ALA A 398 -9.63 13.25 -9.68
CA ALA A 398 -8.28 12.74 -9.93
C ALA A 398 -7.25 13.87 -9.99
N ASP A 399 -7.59 15.04 -10.57
CA ASP A 399 -6.70 16.21 -10.61
C ASP A 399 -6.44 16.78 -9.20
N LEU A 400 -7.48 16.84 -8.37
CA LEU A 400 -7.36 17.27 -6.98
C LEU A 400 -6.55 16.29 -6.14
N ALA A 401 -6.78 14.98 -6.32
CA ALA A 401 -6.03 13.95 -5.63
C ALA A 401 -4.56 13.90 -6.06
N LEU A 402 -4.24 14.20 -7.33
CA LEU A 402 -2.86 14.36 -7.79
C LEU A 402 -2.19 15.53 -7.08
N ALA A 403 -2.83 16.69 -7.02
CA ALA A 403 -2.29 17.85 -6.32
C ALA A 403 -2.07 17.57 -4.82
N GLU A 404 -3.02 16.87 -4.17
CA GLU A 404 -2.93 16.45 -2.77
C GLU A 404 -1.71 15.53 -2.53
N LEU A 405 -1.48 14.55 -3.40
CA LEU A 405 -0.31 13.68 -3.33
C LEU A 405 1.00 14.45 -3.47
N LEU A 406 1.06 15.40 -4.40
CA LEU A 406 2.27 16.18 -4.66
C LEU A 406 2.61 17.11 -3.50
N PHE A 407 1.62 17.74 -2.85
CA PHE A 407 1.85 18.66 -1.72
C PHE A 407 2.09 17.95 -0.38
N HIS A 408 1.50 16.79 -0.15
CA HIS A 408 1.59 16.12 1.15
C HIS A 408 2.59 14.95 1.19
N HIS A 409 3.05 14.49 0.02
CA HIS A 409 3.96 13.34 -0.10
C HIS A 409 5.10 13.61 -1.09
N GLU A 410 5.52 14.87 -1.23
CA GLU A 410 6.61 15.27 -2.13
C GLU A 410 7.94 14.58 -1.82
N ASP A 411 8.20 14.27 -0.54
CA ASP A 411 9.41 13.60 -0.05
C ASP A 411 9.31 12.06 -0.10
N ASP A 412 8.16 11.49 -0.46
CA ASP A 412 8.00 10.03 -0.59
C ASP A 412 8.61 9.55 -1.92
N LEU A 413 9.80 8.98 -1.82
CA LEU A 413 10.55 8.50 -2.99
C LEU A 413 9.80 7.44 -3.79
N ALA A 414 8.99 6.59 -3.14
CA ALA A 414 8.23 5.55 -3.84
C ALA A 414 7.07 6.16 -4.63
N VAL A 415 6.38 7.15 -4.07
CA VAL A 415 5.33 7.92 -4.76
C VAL A 415 5.95 8.69 -5.94
N ALA A 416 7.07 9.36 -5.71
CA ALA A 416 7.76 10.14 -6.73
C ALA A 416 8.23 9.27 -7.91
N ASP A 417 8.82 8.10 -7.64
CA ASP A 417 9.28 7.16 -8.67
C ASP A 417 8.10 6.62 -9.49
N LEU A 418 7.01 6.26 -8.83
CA LEU A 418 5.78 5.79 -9.47
C LEU A 418 5.18 6.85 -10.40
N LEU A 419 4.99 8.07 -9.91
CA LEU A 419 4.41 9.16 -10.71
C LEU A 419 5.30 9.52 -11.91
N ARG A 420 6.63 9.58 -11.73
CA ARG A 420 7.57 9.86 -12.83
C ARG A 420 7.59 8.75 -13.88
N THR A 421 7.45 7.51 -13.44
CA THR A 421 7.53 6.34 -14.34
C THR A 421 6.24 6.13 -15.11
N TYR A 422 5.08 6.27 -14.47
CA TYR A 422 3.81 5.82 -15.02
C TYR A 422 2.80 6.92 -15.34
N LEU A 423 3.06 8.18 -14.98
CA LEU A 423 2.20 9.32 -15.31
C LEU A 423 2.84 10.21 -16.38
N PRO A 424 2.53 10.02 -17.67
CA PRO A 424 2.90 10.97 -18.72
C PRO A 424 2.23 12.32 -18.50
N GLU A 425 2.94 13.40 -18.79
CA GLU A 425 2.46 14.77 -18.66
C GLU A 425 1.14 15.04 -19.43
N ALA A 426 1.02 14.46 -20.61
CA ALA A 426 -0.17 14.58 -21.46
C ALA A 426 -1.47 14.01 -20.84
N LEU A 427 -1.38 13.22 -19.77
CA LEU A 427 -2.56 12.71 -19.07
C LEU A 427 -3.10 13.68 -18.02
N VAL A 428 -2.32 14.66 -17.57
CA VAL A 428 -2.74 15.69 -16.63
C VAL A 428 -3.32 16.86 -17.45
N ARG A 429 -4.62 16.81 -17.73
CA ARG A 429 -5.26 17.73 -18.67
C ARG A 429 -5.77 19.04 -18.06
N HIS A 430 -6.07 19.03 -16.76
CA HIS A 430 -6.53 20.24 -16.07
C HIS A 430 -5.38 21.25 -15.93
N PRO A 431 -5.53 22.52 -16.38
CA PRO A 431 -4.41 23.48 -16.47
C PRO A 431 -3.66 23.69 -15.16
N HIS A 432 -4.37 23.82 -14.05
CA HIS A 432 -3.73 24.05 -12.75
C HIS A 432 -3.06 22.78 -12.19
N ALA A 433 -3.68 21.61 -12.33
CA ALA A 433 -3.06 20.33 -11.96
C ALA A 433 -1.79 20.07 -12.79
N HIS A 434 -1.83 20.39 -14.07
CA HIS A 434 -0.69 20.30 -14.99
C HIS A 434 0.45 21.23 -14.56
N THR A 435 0.15 22.49 -14.20
CA THR A 435 1.14 23.46 -13.71
C THR A 435 1.83 22.92 -12.45
N VAL A 436 1.08 22.39 -11.49
CA VAL A 436 1.61 21.81 -10.26
C VAL A 436 2.49 20.60 -10.56
N PHE A 437 2.02 19.69 -11.41
CA PHE A 437 2.75 18.49 -11.78
C PHE A 437 4.05 18.79 -12.50
N CYS A 438 4.07 19.75 -13.43
CA CYS A 438 5.26 20.18 -14.14
C CYS A 438 6.28 20.86 -13.21
N ALA A 439 5.83 21.73 -12.30
CA ALA A 439 6.68 22.36 -11.30
C ALA A 439 7.34 21.32 -10.39
N TRP A 440 6.56 20.40 -9.83
CA TRP A 440 7.06 19.29 -9.01
C TRP A 440 8.07 18.41 -9.77
N ARG A 441 7.77 18.11 -11.04
CA ARG A 441 8.64 17.27 -11.87
C ARG A 441 9.98 17.94 -12.20
N ALA A 442 9.98 19.25 -12.42
CA ALA A 442 11.18 20.05 -12.66
C ALA A 442 12.06 20.16 -11.39
N ALA A 443 11.43 20.15 -10.22
CA ALA A 443 12.08 20.27 -8.92
C ALA A 443 12.95 19.05 -8.53
N ALA A 444 12.81 17.94 -9.21
CA ALA A 444 13.44 16.65 -8.87
C ALA A 444 14.97 16.69 -8.65
N ASN A 445 15.63 17.77 -9.01
CA ASN A 445 17.09 17.94 -8.93
C ASN A 445 17.54 19.15 -8.09
N THR A 446 16.63 19.93 -7.52
CA THR A 446 17.00 21.25 -6.95
C THR A 446 16.96 21.30 -5.42
N GLY A 447 16.31 20.34 -4.74
CA GLY A 447 16.21 20.32 -3.27
C GLY A 447 15.52 21.56 -2.66
N ALA A 448 14.81 22.34 -3.47
CA ALA A 448 14.03 23.49 -3.05
C ALA A 448 12.57 23.08 -2.86
N ASP A 449 11.87 23.70 -1.92
CA ASP A 449 10.42 23.55 -1.72
C ASP A 449 9.67 24.31 -2.84
N VAL A 450 9.74 23.74 -4.04
CA VAL A 450 9.23 24.38 -5.28
C VAL A 450 7.71 24.49 -5.25
N LEU A 451 7.01 23.62 -4.52
CA LEU A 451 5.55 23.71 -4.43
C LEU A 451 5.10 24.82 -3.50
N ALA A 452 5.81 25.09 -2.40
CA ALA A 452 5.57 26.25 -1.56
C ALA A 452 5.87 27.56 -2.30
N ASP A 453 6.97 27.62 -3.06
CA ASP A 453 7.30 28.77 -3.91
C ASP A 453 6.26 28.99 -5.02
N LEU A 454 5.79 27.91 -5.65
CA LEU A 454 4.71 27.97 -6.63
C LEU A 454 3.42 28.54 -6.03
N TYR A 455 3.04 28.08 -4.84
CA TYR A 455 1.85 28.60 -4.16
C TYR A 455 1.99 30.07 -3.77
N ALA A 456 3.16 30.48 -3.29
CA ALA A 456 3.45 31.88 -2.95
C ALA A 456 3.30 32.80 -4.15
N ALA A 457 3.75 32.35 -5.34
CA ALA A 457 3.71 33.10 -6.60
C ALA A 457 2.40 32.90 -7.40
N ALA A 458 1.49 32.04 -6.95
CA ALA A 458 0.28 31.65 -7.68
C ALA A 458 -0.70 32.81 -7.86
N ASP A 459 -1.33 32.85 -9.03
CA ASP A 459 -2.44 33.75 -9.31
C ASP A 459 -3.73 33.34 -8.52
N PRO A 460 -4.76 34.18 -8.49
CA PRO A 460 -5.99 33.88 -7.76
C PRO A 460 -6.69 32.59 -8.20
N ALA A 461 -6.61 32.20 -9.48
CA ALA A 461 -7.27 31.00 -9.99
C ALA A 461 -6.53 29.74 -9.55
N LEU A 462 -5.20 29.73 -9.63
CA LEU A 462 -4.37 28.64 -9.13
C LEU A 462 -4.49 28.51 -7.59
N LYS A 463 -4.56 29.62 -6.84
CA LYS A 463 -4.82 29.60 -5.41
C LYS A 463 -6.17 28.99 -5.08
N ALA A 464 -7.23 29.37 -5.78
CA ALA A 464 -8.56 28.79 -5.59
C ALA A 464 -8.60 27.27 -5.86
N PHE A 465 -7.76 26.78 -6.77
CA PHE A 465 -7.57 25.34 -7.01
C PHE A 465 -6.79 24.67 -5.87
N LEU A 466 -5.76 25.31 -5.34
CA LEU A 466 -4.85 24.73 -4.34
C LEU A 466 -5.33 24.89 -2.90
N ASP A 467 -6.08 25.94 -2.56
CA ASP A 467 -6.57 26.17 -1.19
C ASP A 467 -7.31 24.97 -0.59
N PRO A 468 -8.25 24.30 -1.29
CA PRO A 468 -8.88 23.09 -0.79
C PRO A 468 -7.93 21.93 -0.55
N VAL A 469 -6.81 21.87 -1.28
CA VAL A 469 -5.80 20.82 -1.19
C VAL A 469 -4.89 21.06 0.01
N ILE A 470 -4.38 22.28 0.15
CA ILE A 470 -3.42 22.67 1.20
C ILE A 470 -4.10 22.79 2.56
N LEU A 471 -5.32 23.35 2.61
CA LEU A 471 -6.10 23.50 3.83
C LEU A 471 -6.74 22.17 4.30
N ARG A 472 -6.91 21.20 3.43
CA ARG A 472 -7.17 19.84 3.87
C ARG A 472 -5.90 19.36 4.58
N ARG A 473 -5.93 19.41 5.91
CA ARG A 473 -4.97 18.60 6.67
C ARG A 473 -4.98 17.21 6.05
N PRO A 474 -3.79 16.60 5.83
CA PRO A 474 -3.76 15.19 5.40
C PRO A 474 -4.75 14.49 6.32
N ARG A 475 -5.70 13.79 5.76
CA ARG A 475 -6.75 13.07 6.51
C ARG A 475 -6.06 11.98 7.29
N VAL A 476 -5.36 12.39 8.35
CA VAL A 476 -4.80 11.50 9.34
C VAL A 476 -6.00 10.87 10.01
N ASN A 477 -6.23 9.60 9.72
CA ASN A 477 -7.22 8.71 10.36
C ASN A 477 -8.55 8.50 9.65
N HIS A 478 -8.53 7.99 8.41
CA HIS A 478 -9.62 7.13 7.99
C HIS A 478 -9.06 5.76 7.60
N SER A 479 -9.63 4.69 8.18
CA SER A 479 -9.26 3.29 7.95
C SER A 479 -9.51 2.79 6.51
N ASP A 480 -9.92 3.68 5.61
CA ASP A 480 -10.12 3.45 4.20
C ASP A 480 -9.11 4.25 3.34
N GLU A 481 -8.13 4.93 3.95
CA GLU A 481 -7.09 5.61 3.19
C GLU A 481 -6.09 4.60 2.68
N LEU A 482 -5.98 4.58 1.36
CA LEU A 482 -4.89 3.93 0.64
C LEU A 482 -3.56 4.44 1.22
N SER A 483 -2.56 3.58 1.29
CA SER A 483 -1.20 4.08 1.57
C SER A 483 -0.85 5.15 0.52
N PRO A 484 0.08 6.10 0.80
CA PRO A 484 0.46 7.11 -0.19
C PRO A 484 0.79 6.52 -1.56
N ILE A 485 1.46 5.37 -1.59
CA ILE A 485 1.77 4.66 -2.82
C ILE A 485 0.53 4.05 -3.49
N ASP A 486 -0.44 3.56 -2.72
CA ASP A 486 -1.68 3.02 -3.28
C ASP A 486 -2.60 4.15 -3.76
N ALA A 487 -2.62 5.29 -3.06
CA ALA A 487 -3.28 6.50 -3.51
C ALA A 487 -2.68 7.02 -4.82
N ALA A 488 -1.35 7.04 -4.95
CA ALA A 488 -0.66 7.41 -6.18
C ALA A 488 -1.00 6.45 -7.34
N ARG A 489 -1.07 5.15 -7.08
CA ARG A 489 -1.52 4.15 -8.05
C ARG A 489 -2.94 4.40 -8.51
N ASP A 490 -3.86 4.68 -7.59
CA ASP A 490 -5.27 4.96 -7.90
C ASP A 490 -5.41 6.22 -8.77
N VAL A 491 -4.67 7.29 -8.44
CA VAL A 491 -4.65 8.53 -9.22
C VAL A 491 -4.13 8.28 -10.63
N VAL A 492 -2.99 7.59 -10.77
CA VAL A 492 -2.42 7.24 -12.09
C VAL A 492 -3.44 6.47 -12.93
N ALA A 493 -4.09 5.46 -12.36
CA ALA A 493 -5.06 4.68 -13.11
C ALA A 493 -6.31 5.46 -13.50
N ARG A 494 -6.82 6.34 -12.66
CA ARG A 494 -7.97 7.20 -12.99
C ARG A 494 -7.64 8.13 -14.15
N LEU A 495 -6.48 8.79 -14.12
CA LEU A 495 -6.04 9.66 -15.20
C LEU A 495 -5.85 8.88 -16.52
N TRP A 496 -5.32 7.65 -16.47
CA TRP A 496 -5.27 6.76 -17.63
C TRP A 496 -6.66 6.37 -18.13
N ILE A 497 -7.58 5.98 -17.23
CA ILE A 497 -8.95 5.60 -17.59
C ILE A 497 -9.67 6.78 -18.28
N ASP A 498 -9.52 7.98 -17.74
CA ASP A 498 -10.18 9.17 -18.28
C ASP A 498 -9.62 9.53 -19.67
N ALA A 499 -8.31 9.40 -19.88
CA ALA A 499 -7.69 9.57 -21.19
C ALA A 499 -8.18 8.52 -22.22
N LEU A 500 -8.24 7.25 -21.81
CA LEU A 500 -8.72 6.16 -22.66
C LEU A 500 -10.21 6.30 -23.01
N ARG A 501 -11.03 6.79 -22.07
CA ARG A 501 -12.44 7.08 -22.29
C ARG A 501 -12.64 8.22 -23.29
N ALA A 502 -11.88 9.31 -23.14
CA ALA A 502 -11.92 10.43 -24.06
C ALA A 502 -11.56 9.97 -25.48
N GLU A 503 -10.47 9.21 -25.64
CA GLU A 503 -10.09 8.66 -26.95
C GLU A 503 -11.16 7.72 -27.51
N ARG A 504 -11.74 6.84 -26.70
CA ARG A 504 -12.85 5.97 -27.14
C ARG A 504 -14.07 6.76 -27.60
N THR A 505 -14.39 7.85 -26.90
CA THR A 505 -15.52 8.73 -27.26
C THR A 505 -15.24 9.46 -28.58
N ALA A 506 -13.99 9.91 -28.81
CA ALA A 506 -13.59 10.54 -30.06
C ALA A 506 -13.70 9.60 -31.27
N ILE A 507 -13.50 8.29 -31.09
CA ILE A 507 -13.70 7.29 -32.16
C ILE A 507 -15.19 7.10 -32.50
N GLY A 508 -16.12 7.42 -31.60
CA GLY A 508 -17.55 7.26 -31.79
C GLY A 508 -18.07 5.84 -31.59
N ASP A 509 -19.39 5.68 -31.61
CA ASP A 509 -20.04 4.38 -31.35
C ASP A 509 -20.08 3.44 -32.57
N ASP A 510 -20.07 3.98 -33.79
CA ASP A 510 -20.03 3.21 -35.03
C ASP A 510 -18.86 3.67 -35.93
N PRO A 511 -17.65 3.23 -35.67
CA PRO A 511 -16.48 3.64 -36.45
C PRO A 511 -16.52 3.13 -37.88
N PRO A 512 -16.15 3.97 -38.87
CA PRO A 512 -16.30 3.65 -40.29
C PRO A 512 -15.32 2.60 -40.81
N ASP A 513 -14.19 2.43 -40.17
CA ASP A 513 -13.12 1.54 -40.63
C ASP A 513 -12.75 0.47 -39.60
N GLU A 514 -12.14 -0.62 -40.05
CA GLU A 514 -11.77 -1.76 -39.22
C GLU A 514 -10.70 -1.42 -38.16
N ALA A 515 -9.76 -0.54 -38.48
CA ALA A 515 -8.71 -0.13 -37.54
C ALA A 515 -9.29 0.66 -36.36
N SER A 516 -10.23 1.54 -36.62
CA SER A 516 -10.95 2.29 -35.57
C SER A 516 -11.85 1.38 -34.72
N ARG A 517 -12.48 0.36 -35.30
CA ARG A 517 -13.23 -0.67 -34.54
C ARG A 517 -12.34 -1.46 -33.63
N LEU A 518 -11.20 -1.94 -34.14
CA LEU A 518 -10.20 -2.64 -33.33
C LEU A 518 -9.67 -1.74 -32.21
N ARG A 519 -9.30 -0.50 -32.51
CA ARG A 519 -8.82 0.46 -31.52
C ARG A 519 -9.83 0.67 -30.40
N ARG A 520 -11.10 0.84 -30.73
CA ARG A 520 -12.20 0.99 -29.76
C ARG A 520 -12.37 -0.24 -28.86
N LEU A 521 -12.25 -1.45 -29.39
CA LEU A 521 -12.28 -2.70 -28.63
C LEU A 521 -11.12 -2.78 -27.63
N ILE A 522 -9.91 -2.47 -28.08
CA ILE A 522 -8.71 -2.44 -27.26
C ILE A 522 -8.86 -1.44 -26.10
N LEU A 523 -9.33 -0.21 -26.39
CA LEU A 523 -9.57 0.81 -25.37
C LEU A 523 -10.61 0.35 -24.34
N THR A 524 -11.71 -0.25 -24.79
CA THR A 524 -12.78 -0.77 -23.90
C THR A 524 -12.25 -1.85 -22.97
N ARG A 525 -11.43 -2.77 -23.50
CA ARG A 525 -10.81 -3.83 -22.69
C ARG A 525 -9.84 -3.26 -21.64
N HIS A 526 -9.00 -2.31 -22.02
CA HIS A 526 -8.02 -1.71 -21.10
C HIS A 526 -8.69 -0.90 -20.01
N ILE A 527 -9.71 -0.13 -20.31
CA ILE A 527 -10.54 0.55 -19.32
C ILE A 527 -11.08 -0.48 -18.31
N LYS A 528 -11.62 -1.61 -18.79
CA LYS A 528 -12.15 -2.67 -17.94
C LYS A 528 -11.06 -3.30 -17.04
N VAL A 529 -9.88 -3.54 -17.58
CA VAL A 529 -8.73 -4.08 -16.83
C VAL A 529 -8.29 -3.10 -15.75
N LEU A 530 -8.17 -1.81 -16.07
CA LEU A 530 -7.78 -0.78 -15.11
C LEU A 530 -8.84 -0.55 -14.02
N GLN A 531 -10.13 -0.77 -14.31
CA GLN A 531 -11.22 -0.68 -13.34
C GLN A 531 -11.31 -1.89 -12.39
N GLN A 532 -10.88 -3.07 -12.85
CA GLN A 532 -10.98 -4.31 -12.08
C GLN A 532 -9.75 -4.59 -11.20
N ALA A 533 -8.62 -4.02 -11.54
CA ALA A 533 -7.39 -4.19 -10.79
C ALA A 533 -7.31 -3.12 -9.70
N THR A 534 -7.24 -3.54 -8.45
CA THR A 534 -6.58 -2.77 -7.39
C THR A 534 -5.12 -2.65 -7.83
N ILE A 535 -4.84 -1.62 -8.44
CA ILE A 535 -3.86 -1.13 -9.36
C ILE A 535 -2.44 -1.56 -9.02
N GLU A 536 -1.93 -2.49 -9.77
CA GLU A 536 -0.49 -2.67 -9.92
C GLU A 536 -0.04 -1.76 -11.06
N ALA A 537 0.64 -0.65 -10.75
CA ALA A 537 1.23 0.24 -11.75
C ALA A 537 2.18 -0.51 -12.72
N GLU A 538 2.74 -1.63 -12.28
CA GLU A 538 3.51 -2.57 -13.09
C GLU A 538 2.72 -3.15 -14.28
N ARG A 539 1.39 -3.27 -14.16
CA ARG A 539 0.54 -3.67 -15.29
C ARG A 539 0.42 -2.60 -16.36
N LEU A 540 0.47 -1.32 -16.00
CA LEU A 540 0.48 -0.24 -17.01
C LEU A 540 1.72 -0.34 -17.91
N SER A 541 2.89 -0.64 -17.35
CA SER A 541 4.13 -0.81 -18.11
C SER A 541 4.10 -2.04 -19.04
N SER A 542 3.33 -3.08 -18.68
CA SER A 542 3.18 -4.27 -19.53
C SER A 542 2.22 -4.03 -20.71
N LEU A 543 1.28 -3.08 -20.59
CA LEU A 543 0.26 -2.82 -21.60
C LEU A 543 0.66 -1.71 -22.58
N TYR A 544 1.44 -0.71 -22.12
CA TYR A 544 1.76 0.49 -22.89
C TYR A 544 3.26 0.70 -23.06
N LEU A 545 3.66 1.17 -24.26
CA LEU A 545 5.01 1.67 -24.53
C LEU A 545 5.04 3.17 -24.22
N LYS A 546 5.97 3.58 -23.35
CA LYS A 546 6.26 4.99 -23.16
C LYS A 546 7.22 5.44 -24.26
N LYS A 547 6.73 6.11 -25.29
CA LYS A 547 7.57 6.64 -26.37
C LYS A 547 8.19 7.99 -26.01
N SER A 548 7.47 8.81 -25.27
CA SER A 548 7.98 10.10 -24.78
C SER A 548 7.28 10.48 -23.47
N VAL A 549 7.71 11.59 -22.87
CA VAL A 549 7.06 12.15 -21.67
C VAL A 549 5.61 12.58 -21.94
N THR A 550 5.28 12.83 -23.19
CA THR A 550 3.98 13.39 -23.63
C THR A 550 3.14 12.43 -24.45
N SER A 551 3.65 11.22 -24.78
CA SER A 551 2.92 10.25 -25.60
C SER A 551 3.00 8.84 -25.03
N TRP A 552 1.97 8.05 -25.29
CA TRP A 552 1.86 6.65 -24.93
C TRP A 552 1.23 5.86 -26.07
N GLU A 553 1.62 4.59 -26.22
CA GLU A 553 1.10 3.68 -27.23
C GLU A 553 0.93 2.28 -26.66
N LEU A 554 0.00 1.52 -27.24
CA LEU A 554 -0.18 0.11 -26.92
C LEU A 554 1.00 -0.71 -27.42
N ARG A 555 1.41 -1.70 -26.65
CA ARG A 555 2.42 -2.67 -27.09
C ARG A 555 1.87 -3.53 -28.24
N GLU A 556 2.71 -3.79 -29.22
CA GLU A 556 2.34 -4.59 -30.39
C GLU A 556 1.77 -5.98 -30.06
N PRO A 557 2.26 -6.73 -29.06
CA PRO A 557 1.65 -8.02 -28.68
C PRO A 557 0.18 -7.89 -28.29
N VAL A 558 -0.21 -6.80 -27.61
CA VAL A 558 -1.61 -6.55 -27.20
C VAL A 558 -2.48 -6.30 -28.44
N ILE A 559 -1.96 -5.56 -29.42
CA ILE A 559 -2.66 -5.30 -30.68
C ILE A 559 -2.87 -6.61 -31.44
N ARG A 560 -1.84 -7.46 -31.55
CA ARG A 560 -1.92 -8.77 -32.22
C ARG A 560 -2.91 -9.72 -31.53
N GLU A 561 -2.96 -9.75 -30.21
CA GLU A 561 -3.89 -10.57 -29.46
C GLU A 561 -5.35 -10.19 -29.77
N GLU A 562 -5.66 -8.89 -29.83
CA GLU A 562 -7.02 -8.43 -30.15
C GLU A 562 -7.37 -8.67 -31.62
N GLN A 563 -6.43 -8.50 -32.56
CA GLN A 563 -6.63 -8.85 -33.97
C GLN A 563 -6.95 -10.34 -34.15
N THR A 564 -6.23 -11.22 -33.42
CA THR A 564 -6.47 -12.67 -33.45
C THR A 564 -7.88 -13.00 -32.92
N ARG A 565 -8.32 -12.33 -31.85
CA ARG A 565 -9.68 -12.52 -31.30
C ARG A 565 -10.78 -12.06 -32.24
N MET A 566 -10.58 -10.93 -32.92
CA MET A 566 -11.54 -10.44 -33.91
C MET A 566 -11.66 -11.38 -35.11
N ALA A 567 -10.57 -12.03 -35.50
CA ALA A 567 -10.58 -12.99 -36.61
C ALA A 567 -11.26 -14.32 -36.24
N LEU A 568 -11.43 -14.61 -34.92
CA LEU A 568 -12.07 -15.83 -34.42
C LEU A 568 -13.54 -15.59 -33.99
N SER A 569 -14.01 -14.34 -33.95
CA SER A 569 -15.39 -13.94 -33.67
C SER A 569 -16.13 -13.61 -34.98
#